data_18c4c8c435f5550cefd6e2c69b77f259
#
_entry.id   18c4c8c435f5550cefd6e2c69b77f259
#
_cell.length_a   1.000
_cell.length_b   1.000
_cell.length_c   1.000
_cell.angle_alpha   90.00
_cell.angle_beta   90.00
_cell.angle_gamma   90.00
#
_symmetry.space_group_name_H-M   'P 1'
#
loop_
_entity.id
_entity.type
_entity.pdbx_description
1 polymer ?
#
loop_
_entity_poly.entity_id
_entity_poly.type
_entity_poly.pdbx_seq_one_letter_code
_entity_poly.pdbx_strand_id
1 'polypeptide(L)'
;MYKIVTRRELVPHISLFEFSAADIAAKTKPGQFVILRIDEDGERIPLTIAGANVGKGTITVVCHEVGKSTKQLASLKEGDCILDLLGPLGKPAEMKNFGTVLCVGGGVMVAPLRFQAQAFHQKGNKLIGVVGARTESALIFQDEMRGICDELYVATDDGTKGYKGLEFLSELLKIKKIDRVIVMGPIVTMKTVSELTRPYGIPTIVNLIPIMVDGMGMCGACRVTVGDRTMFACVDGPDFDGHQVDFEELMARLKMFTPQEKIAFVFHEAGGRSH
;
A
#
# COMPACT_ATOMS: atom_id res chain seq x y z
N MET A 1 -19.46 -12.40 7.60
CA MET A 1 -18.85 -12.81 6.29
C MET A 1 -19.02 -11.69 5.28
N TYR A 2 -18.01 -11.46 4.44
CA TYR A 2 -17.97 -10.37 3.47
C TYR A 2 -17.83 -10.95 2.07
N LYS A 3 -18.81 -10.64 1.20
CA LYS A 3 -18.88 -11.20 -0.16
C LYS A 3 -17.93 -10.48 -1.09
N ILE A 4 -17.21 -11.21 -1.94
CA ILE A 4 -16.44 -10.71 -3.07
C ILE A 4 -17.43 -10.36 -4.19
N VAL A 5 -17.53 -9.07 -4.51
CA VAL A 5 -18.43 -8.54 -5.55
C VAL A 5 -17.72 -8.55 -6.91
N THR A 6 -16.42 -8.25 -6.89
CA THR A 6 -15.57 -8.22 -8.09
C THR A 6 -14.21 -8.82 -7.75
N ARG A 7 -13.72 -9.69 -8.63
CA ARG A 7 -12.34 -10.15 -8.65
C ARG A 7 -11.77 -9.96 -10.05
N ARG A 8 -10.67 -9.24 -10.16
CA ARG A 8 -9.98 -9.01 -11.42
C ARG A 8 -8.47 -9.14 -11.26
N GLU A 9 -7.86 -10.02 -12.02
CA GLU A 9 -6.42 -10.06 -12.15
C GLU A 9 -5.96 -8.85 -12.99
N LEU A 10 -5.11 -8.01 -12.40
CA LEU A 10 -4.59 -6.80 -13.06
C LEU A 10 -3.39 -7.13 -13.93
N VAL A 11 -2.48 -7.89 -13.37
CA VAL A 11 -1.27 -8.47 -13.99
C VAL A 11 -0.99 -9.78 -13.28
N PRO A 12 -0.13 -10.68 -13.80
CA PRO A 12 0.17 -11.95 -13.15
C PRO A 12 0.49 -11.79 -11.65
N HIS A 13 -0.19 -12.56 -10.81
CA HIS A 13 -0.05 -12.56 -9.35
C HIS A 13 -0.52 -11.29 -8.62
N ILE A 14 -1.13 -10.32 -9.29
CA ILE A 14 -1.72 -9.13 -8.65
C ILE A 14 -3.20 -9.05 -9.01
N SER A 15 -4.05 -9.19 -8.01
CA SER A 15 -5.51 -9.19 -8.15
C SER A 15 -6.16 -8.06 -7.36
N LEU A 16 -7.18 -7.46 -7.98
CA LEU A 16 -8.10 -6.50 -7.36
C LEU A 16 -9.32 -7.25 -6.85
N PHE A 17 -9.74 -6.89 -5.65
CA PHE A 17 -10.97 -7.37 -5.03
C PHE A 17 -11.85 -6.20 -4.59
N GLU A 18 -13.15 -6.30 -4.89
CA GLU A 18 -14.17 -5.47 -4.26
C GLU A 18 -14.98 -6.31 -3.29
N PHE A 19 -15.06 -5.87 -2.05
CA PHE A 19 -15.85 -6.51 -1.01
C PHE A 19 -17.13 -5.72 -0.72
N SER A 20 -18.25 -6.40 -0.57
CA SER A 20 -19.48 -5.84 -0.02
C SER A 20 -19.28 -5.53 1.47
N ALA A 21 -19.16 -4.25 1.82
CA ALA A 21 -18.84 -3.78 3.16
C ALA A 21 -19.33 -2.32 3.34
N ALA A 22 -20.65 -2.12 3.35
CA ALA A 22 -21.26 -0.80 3.32
C ALA A 22 -20.85 0.09 4.50
N ASP A 23 -20.78 -0.47 5.71
CA ASP A 23 -20.39 0.27 6.92
C ASP A 23 -18.92 0.73 6.88
N ILE A 24 -18.05 -0.09 6.28
CA ILE A 24 -16.64 0.25 6.08
C ILE A 24 -16.54 1.31 4.99
N ALA A 25 -17.20 1.09 3.84
CA ALA A 25 -17.18 2.01 2.70
C ALA A 25 -17.61 3.42 3.08
N ALA A 26 -18.68 3.56 3.89
CA ALA A 26 -19.21 4.84 4.34
C ALA A 26 -18.23 5.65 5.22
N LYS A 27 -17.29 4.98 5.91
CA LYS A 27 -16.34 5.60 6.84
C LYS A 27 -14.93 5.70 6.28
N THR A 28 -14.65 5.01 5.17
CA THR A 28 -13.31 4.93 4.56
C THR A 28 -12.83 6.29 4.07
N LYS A 29 -11.58 6.59 4.39
CA LYS A 29 -10.83 7.74 3.85
C LYS A 29 -9.49 7.25 3.29
N PRO A 30 -8.89 7.99 2.33
CA PRO A 30 -7.57 7.64 1.80
C PRO A 30 -6.52 7.48 2.89
N GLY A 31 -5.57 6.56 2.68
CA GLY A 31 -4.50 6.24 3.62
C GLY A 31 -4.84 5.12 4.61
N GLN A 32 -6.12 4.80 4.80
CA GLN A 32 -6.55 3.75 5.72
C GLN A 32 -6.43 2.34 5.11
N PHE A 33 -6.49 1.34 5.98
CA PHE A 33 -6.37 -0.08 5.63
C PHE A 33 -7.49 -0.91 6.28
N VAL A 34 -7.57 -2.16 5.89
CA VAL A 34 -8.40 -3.19 6.53
C VAL A 34 -7.53 -4.36 6.95
N ILE A 35 -7.98 -5.12 7.95
CA ILE A 35 -7.47 -6.46 8.24
C ILE A 35 -8.53 -7.44 7.80
N LEU A 36 -8.14 -8.39 6.95
CA LEU A 36 -9.00 -9.46 6.51
C LEU A 36 -8.54 -10.83 7.04
N ARG A 37 -9.49 -11.73 7.20
CA ARG A 37 -9.27 -13.14 7.50
C ARG A 37 -10.19 -13.97 6.60
N ILE A 38 -9.62 -14.95 5.89
CA ILE A 38 -10.34 -15.67 4.85
C ILE A 38 -11.31 -16.69 5.45
N ASP A 39 -10.83 -17.51 6.38
CA ASP A 39 -11.57 -18.57 7.08
C ASP A 39 -11.15 -18.67 8.56
N GLU A 40 -11.67 -19.66 9.28
CA GLU A 40 -11.38 -19.84 10.71
C GLU A 40 -9.92 -20.13 11.01
N ASP A 41 -9.24 -20.83 10.11
CA ASP A 41 -7.82 -21.19 10.20
C ASP A 41 -6.92 -20.15 9.52
N GLY A 42 -7.53 -19.10 8.95
CA GLY A 42 -6.86 -18.04 8.19
C GLY A 42 -6.11 -17.06 9.08
N GLU A 43 -4.94 -16.65 8.61
CA GLU A 43 -4.19 -15.55 9.21
C GLU A 43 -4.88 -14.21 8.96
N ARG A 44 -4.65 -13.26 9.85
CA ARG A 44 -5.07 -11.88 9.68
C ARG A 44 -4.03 -11.12 8.89
N ILE A 45 -4.41 -10.59 7.74
CA ILE A 45 -3.50 -9.82 6.88
C ILE A 45 -4.00 -8.40 6.67
N PRO A 46 -3.12 -7.39 6.81
CA PRO A 46 -3.45 -6.00 6.51
C PRO A 46 -3.39 -5.74 5.01
N LEU A 47 -4.42 -5.08 4.47
CA LEU A 47 -4.42 -4.58 3.09
C LEU A 47 -4.86 -3.12 3.07
N THR A 48 -4.05 -2.27 2.41
CA THR A 48 -4.40 -0.85 2.27
C THR A 48 -5.59 -0.70 1.32
N ILE A 49 -6.55 0.14 1.72
CA ILE A 49 -7.74 0.41 0.92
C ILE A 49 -7.34 1.21 -0.32
N ALA A 50 -7.68 0.68 -1.49
CA ALA A 50 -7.39 1.26 -2.80
C ALA A 50 -8.60 1.98 -3.43
N GLY A 51 -9.73 1.97 -2.75
CA GLY A 51 -10.95 2.65 -3.17
C GLY A 51 -12.13 2.31 -2.26
N ALA A 52 -13.14 3.18 -2.27
CA ALA A 52 -14.42 2.96 -1.61
C ALA A 52 -15.54 3.54 -2.48
N ASN A 53 -16.64 2.82 -2.60
CA ASN A 53 -17.84 3.28 -3.27
C ASN A 53 -19.02 3.22 -2.31
N VAL A 54 -19.39 4.36 -1.76
CA VAL A 54 -20.47 4.47 -0.77
C VAL A 54 -21.81 4.06 -1.39
N GLY A 55 -22.07 4.46 -2.66
CA GLY A 55 -23.33 4.14 -3.33
C GLY A 55 -23.54 2.64 -3.61
N LYS A 56 -22.45 1.91 -3.85
CA LYS A 56 -22.48 0.45 -4.01
C LYS A 56 -22.25 -0.30 -2.68
N GLY A 57 -21.83 0.40 -1.64
CA GLY A 57 -21.44 -0.21 -0.36
C GLY A 57 -20.23 -1.13 -0.47
N THR A 58 -19.24 -0.77 -1.30
CA THR A 58 -18.06 -1.62 -1.54
C THR A 58 -16.76 -0.91 -1.20
N ILE A 59 -15.75 -1.68 -0.77
CA ILE A 59 -14.36 -1.26 -0.69
C ILE A 59 -13.52 -2.06 -1.68
N THR A 60 -12.46 -1.44 -2.17
CA THR A 60 -11.50 -2.04 -3.08
C THR A 60 -10.17 -2.25 -2.38
N VAL A 61 -9.58 -3.42 -2.51
CA VAL A 61 -8.19 -3.71 -2.15
C VAL A 61 -7.48 -4.37 -3.32
N VAL A 62 -6.16 -4.25 -3.37
CA VAL A 62 -5.32 -4.94 -4.34
C VAL A 62 -4.29 -5.78 -3.59
N CYS A 63 -4.18 -7.04 -3.99
CA CYS A 63 -3.36 -8.04 -3.32
C CYS A 63 -2.32 -8.62 -4.28
N HIS A 64 -1.07 -8.74 -3.81
CA HIS A 64 0.00 -9.46 -4.49
C HIS A 64 0.20 -10.82 -3.84
N GLU A 65 0.25 -11.87 -4.64
CA GLU A 65 0.41 -13.26 -4.20
C GLU A 65 1.85 -13.54 -3.74
N VAL A 66 2.18 -13.21 -2.51
CA VAL A 66 3.55 -13.35 -1.97
C VAL A 66 3.68 -14.44 -0.91
N GLY A 67 2.58 -14.94 -0.34
CA GLY A 67 2.56 -15.93 0.73
C GLY A 67 1.29 -16.77 0.74
N LYS A 68 1.17 -17.68 1.72
CA LYS A 68 0.02 -18.57 1.87
C LYS A 68 -1.31 -17.83 1.81
N SER A 69 -1.53 -16.87 2.70
CA SER A 69 -2.82 -16.17 2.85
C SER A 69 -3.18 -15.36 1.61
N THR A 70 -2.19 -14.72 0.95
CA THR A 70 -2.44 -13.95 -0.27
C THR A 70 -2.71 -14.85 -1.49
N LYS A 71 -2.10 -16.03 -1.57
CA LYS A 71 -2.45 -17.05 -2.59
C LYS A 71 -3.85 -17.63 -2.35
N GLN A 72 -4.20 -17.91 -1.10
CA GLN A 72 -5.54 -18.37 -0.73
C GLN A 72 -6.60 -17.31 -1.12
N LEU A 73 -6.36 -16.03 -0.82
CA LEU A 73 -7.24 -14.94 -1.25
C LEU A 73 -7.36 -14.92 -2.79
N ALA A 74 -6.26 -15.03 -3.51
CA ALA A 74 -6.24 -15.01 -4.97
C ALA A 74 -6.97 -16.21 -5.62
N SER A 75 -7.12 -17.33 -4.91
CA SER A 75 -7.90 -18.49 -5.38
C SER A 75 -9.41 -18.30 -5.30
N LEU A 76 -9.90 -17.34 -4.51
CA LEU A 76 -11.33 -17.04 -4.37
C LEU A 76 -11.86 -16.35 -5.63
N LYS A 77 -13.17 -16.51 -5.86
CA LYS A 77 -13.89 -16.00 -7.03
C LYS A 77 -14.95 -14.99 -6.63
N GLU A 78 -15.50 -14.30 -7.63
CA GLU A 78 -16.70 -13.52 -7.44
C GLU A 78 -17.83 -14.37 -6.89
N GLY A 79 -18.50 -13.89 -5.86
CA GLY A 79 -19.54 -14.63 -5.15
C GLY A 79 -19.06 -15.33 -3.89
N ASP A 80 -17.79 -15.67 -3.78
CA ASP A 80 -17.20 -16.25 -2.55
C ASP A 80 -17.21 -15.22 -1.41
N CYS A 81 -17.05 -15.71 -0.19
CA CYS A 81 -17.02 -14.87 1.00
C CYS A 81 -15.72 -15.08 1.79
N ILE A 82 -15.24 -14.02 2.41
CA ILE A 82 -14.24 -14.09 3.48
C ILE A 82 -14.92 -14.00 4.84
N LEU A 83 -14.28 -14.53 5.87
CA LEU A 83 -14.85 -14.61 7.22
C LEU A 83 -14.95 -13.24 7.87
N ASP A 84 -13.81 -12.53 7.98
CA ASP A 84 -13.72 -11.23 8.64
C ASP A 84 -13.12 -10.16 7.73
N LEU A 85 -13.62 -8.94 7.90
CA LEU A 85 -13.07 -7.72 7.34
C LEU A 85 -13.22 -6.61 8.37
N LEU A 86 -12.13 -6.26 9.03
CA LEU A 86 -12.10 -5.25 10.08
C LEU A 86 -11.59 -3.93 9.50
N GLY A 87 -12.34 -2.85 9.66
CA GLY A 87 -11.94 -1.53 9.18
C GLY A 87 -13.05 -0.49 9.14
N PRO A 88 -12.78 0.72 8.62
CA PRO A 88 -11.45 1.17 8.23
C PRO A 88 -10.56 1.36 9.45
N LEU A 89 -9.28 1.00 9.35
CA LEU A 89 -8.28 1.11 10.40
C LEU A 89 -7.20 2.13 10.02
N GLY A 90 -6.46 2.57 11.01
CA GLY A 90 -5.42 3.59 10.85
C GLY A 90 -5.99 5.01 10.75
N LYS A 91 -5.10 5.98 10.92
CA LYS A 91 -5.42 7.39 10.71
C LYS A 91 -5.60 7.67 9.23
N PRO A 92 -6.61 8.43 8.82
CA PRO A 92 -6.73 8.87 7.44
C PRO A 92 -5.56 9.81 7.09
N ALA A 93 -5.12 9.77 5.84
CA ALA A 93 -4.15 10.71 5.33
C ALA A 93 -4.64 12.15 5.43
N GLU A 94 -3.72 13.07 5.68
CA GLU A 94 -4.03 14.51 5.74
C GLU A 94 -4.36 15.03 4.35
N MET A 95 -5.60 15.43 4.10
CA MET A 95 -6.11 15.90 2.81
C MET A 95 -6.34 17.39 2.80
N LYS A 96 -5.37 18.16 2.27
CA LYS A 96 -5.50 19.59 2.04
C LYS A 96 -4.74 20.00 0.76
N ASN A 97 -4.86 21.26 0.36
CA ASN A 97 -4.02 21.79 -0.69
C ASN A 97 -2.63 22.12 -0.11
N PHE A 98 -1.63 21.39 -0.57
CA PHE A 98 -0.22 21.58 -0.21
C PHE A 98 0.54 22.36 -1.29
N GLY A 99 -0.02 22.51 -2.50
CA GLY A 99 0.65 23.01 -3.68
C GLY A 99 1.00 21.88 -4.65
N THR A 100 2.27 21.67 -4.94
CA THR A 100 2.72 20.58 -5.81
C THR A 100 3.09 19.35 -4.98
N VAL A 101 2.38 18.23 -5.22
CA VAL A 101 2.59 16.95 -4.52
C VAL A 101 3.20 15.94 -5.48
N LEU A 102 4.34 15.38 -5.10
CA LEU A 102 4.96 14.24 -5.78
C LEU A 102 4.43 12.93 -5.16
N CYS A 103 3.72 12.15 -5.96
CA CYS A 103 3.15 10.87 -5.58
C CYS A 103 3.98 9.73 -6.16
N VAL A 104 4.74 9.00 -5.33
CA VAL A 104 5.61 7.88 -5.75
C VAL A 104 5.00 6.57 -5.34
N GLY A 105 4.62 5.73 -6.30
CA GLY A 105 4.02 4.42 -6.08
C GLY A 105 4.86 3.27 -6.63
N GLY A 106 5.05 2.22 -5.83
CA GLY A 106 5.77 1.01 -6.23
C GLY A 106 4.94 -0.27 -6.12
N GLY A 107 4.92 -1.06 -7.20
CA GLY A 107 4.22 -2.35 -7.24
C GLY A 107 2.74 -2.24 -6.89
N VAL A 108 2.23 -3.16 -6.08
CA VAL A 108 0.82 -3.21 -5.65
C VAL A 108 0.35 -1.92 -4.95
N MET A 109 1.26 -1.19 -4.32
CA MET A 109 0.94 0.04 -3.57
C MET A 109 0.61 1.25 -4.46
N VAL A 110 0.77 1.14 -5.78
CA VAL A 110 0.21 2.12 -6.73
C VAL A 110 -1.32 2.21 -6.60
N ALA A 111 -1.99 1.11 -6.26
CA ALA A 111 -3.44 1.07 -6.11
C ALA A 111 -3.96 2.00 -5.00
N PRO A 112 -3.53 1.89 -3.73
CA PRO A 112 -3.94 2.83 -2.69
C PRO A 112 -3.38 4.24 -2.90
N LEU A 113 -2.18 4.39 -3.49
CA LEU A 113 -1.65 5.71 -3.85
C LEU A 113 -2.57 6.42 -4.84
N ARG A 114 -3.10 5.72 -5.85
CA ARG A 114 -4.07 6.26 -6.81
C ARG A 114 -5.31 6.81 -6.10
N PHE A 115 -5.83 6.09 -5.11
CA PHE A 115 -6.98 6.54 -4.32
C PHE A 115 -6.65 7.82 -3.54
N GLN A 116 -5.45 7.89 -2.97
CA GLN A 116 -4.98 9.08 -2.26
C GLN A 116 -4.69 10.26 -3.22
N ALA A 117 -4.05 9.99 -4.37
CA ALA A 117 -3.78 11.01 -5.40
C ALA A 117 -5.07 11.65 -5.94
N GLN A 118 -6.11 10.85 -6.18
CA GLN A 118 -7.41 11.36 -6.58
C GLN A 118 -8.00 12.34 -5.56
N ALA A 119 -7.86 12.04 -4.27
CA ALA A 119 -8.30 12.93 -3.20
C ALA A 119 -7.47 14.23 -3.13
N PHE A 120 -6.15 14.15 -3.35
CA PHE A 120 -5.30 15.35 -3.45
C PHE A 120 -5.67 16.22 -4.67
N HIS A 121 -5.91 15.59 -5.82
CA HIS A 121 -6.37 16.30 -7.01
C HIS A 121 -7.67 17.07 -6.75
N GLN A 122 -8.65 16.43 -6.10
CA GLN A 122 -9.93 17.06 -5.70
C GLN A 122 -9.75 18.22 -4.71
N LYS A 123 -8.63 18.28 -3.98
CA LYS A 123 -8.27 19.40 -3.10
C LYS A 123 -7.50 20.53 -3.81
N GLY A 124 -7.33 20.43 -5.14
CA GLY A 124 -6.66 21.44 -5.96
C GLY A 124 -5.14 21.41 -5.91
N ASN A 125 -4.53 20.28 -5.53
CA ASN A 125 -3.09 20.11 -5.64
C ASN A 125 -2.68 19.87 -7.09
N LYS A 126 -1.52 20.39 -7.50
CA LYS A 126 -0.82 19.94 -8.69
C LYS A 126 -0.11 18.62 -8.38
N LEU A 127 -0.32 17.60 -9.22
CA LEU A 127 0.19 16.27 -8.98
C LEU A 127 1.27 15.87 -9.98
N ILE A 128 2.41 15.42 -9.46
CA ILE A 128 3.43 14.73 -10.22
C ILE A 128 3.41 13.27 -9.77
N GLY A 129 3.09 12.35 -10.68
CA GLY A 129 3.03 10.91 -10.40
C GLY A 129 4.31 10.19 -10.81
N VAL A 130 4.71 9.21 -10.02
CA VAL A 130 5.70 8.20 -10.39
C VAL A 130 5.09 6.83 -10.15
N VAL A 131 4.97 6.03 -11.19
CA VAL A 131 4.51 4.64 -11.10
C VAL A 131 5.68 3.73 -11.37
N GLY A 132 6.02 2.91 -10.38
CA GLY A 132 7.15 1.99 -10.44
C GLY A 132 6.76 0.53 -10.29
N ALA A 133 7.51 -0.35 -10.94
CA ALA A 133 7.43 -1.79 -10.76
C ALA A 133 8.79 -2.44 -11.05
N ARG A 134 8.90 -3.74 -10.78
CA ARG A 134 10.11 -4.49 -11.10
C ARG A 134 10.36 -4.55 -12.62
N THR A 135 9.30 -4.79 -13.40
CA THR A 135 9.32 -4.92 -14.86
C THR A 135 8.12 -4.21 -15.47
N GLU A 136 8.11 -3.98 -16.80
CA GLU A 136 6.96 -3.42 -17.51
C GLU A 136 5.69 -4.24 -17.31
N SER A 137 5.79 -5.58 -17.34
CA SER A 137 4.64 -6.48 -17.18
C SER A 137 3.99 -6.44 -15.79
N ALA A 138 4.67 -5.87 -14.79
CA ALA A 138 4.17 -5.73 -13.42
C ALA A 138 3.60 -4.32 -13.13
N LEU A 139 3.61 -3.42 -14.11
CA LEU A 139 3.06 -2.07 -13.95
C LEU A 139 1.53 -2.09 -13.94
N ILE A 140 0.93 -1.49 -12.93
CA ILE A 140 -0.54 -1.37 -12.78
C ILE A 140 -0.97 0.11 -12.72
N PHE A 141 -2.19 0.38 -13.12
CA PHE A 141 -2.86 1.70 -12.99
C PHE A 141 -2.13 2.88 -13.64
N GLN A 142 -1.30 2.65 -14.68
CA GLN A 142 -0.58 3.74 -15.37
C GLN A 142 -1.56 4.75 -16.01
N ASP A 143 -2.60 4.26 -16.70
CA ASP A 143 -3.54 5.12 -17.40
C ASP A 143 -4.44 5.88 -16.45
N GLU A 144 -4.88 5.24 -15.35
CA GLU A 144 -5.64 5.90 -14.31
C GLU A 144 -4.81 6.99 -13.61
N MET A 145 -3.54 6.71 -13.31
CA MET A 145 -2.64 7.73 -12.74
C MET A 145 -2.38 8.87 -13.73
N ARG A 146 -2.27 8.57 -15.03
CA ARG A 146 -2.14 9.61 -16.09
C ARG A 146 -3.36 10.51 -16.17
N GLY A 147 -4.55 9.96 -15.91
CA GLY A 147 -5.80 10.74 -15.86
C GLY A 147 -5.96 11.60 -14.60
N ILE A 148 -5.15 11.36 -13.56
CA ILE A 148 -5.22 12.08 -12.28
C ILE A 148 -4.08 13.10 -12.13
N CYS A 149 -2.87 12.76 -12.58
CA CYS A 149 -1.67 13.58 -12.41
C CYS A 149 -1.47 14.55 -13.57
N ASP A 150 -0.97 15.74 -13.29
CA ASP A 150 -0.56 16.73 -14.30
C ASP A 150 0.66 16.26 -15.09
N GLU A 151 1.56 15.51 -14.43
CA GLU A 151 2.73 14.89 -15.04
C GLU A 151 2.86 13.45 -14.48
N LEU A 152 3.17 12.48 -15.35
CA LEU A 152 3.40 11.09 -14.94
C LEU A 152 4.71 10.56 -15.48
N TYR A 153 5.51 10.05 -14.57
CA TYR A 153 6.75 9.32 -14.86
C TYR A 153 6.55 7.82 -14.58
N VAL A 154 7.15 6.99 -15.41
CA VAL A 154 7.15 5.54 -15.25
C VAL A 154 8.57 5.07 -15.03
N ALA A 155 8.79 4.16 -14.10
CA ALA A 155 10.10 3.58 -13.81
C ALA A 155 9.99 2.07 -13.61
N THR A 156 11.00 1.33 -14.08
CA THR A 156 11.12 -0.10 -13.81
C THR A 156 12.53 -0.42 -13.30
N ASP A 157 12.65 -1.38 -12.38
CA ASP A 157 13.95 -1.72 -11.80
C ASP A 157 14.92 -2.26 -12.86
N ASP A 158 14.40 -3.03 -13.82
CA ASP A 158 15.17 -3.62 -14.92
C ASP A 158 15.38 -2.67 -16.13
N GLY A 159 14.65 -1.53 -16.16
CA GLY A 159 14.71 -0.56 -17.27
C GLY A 159 13.90 -0.96 -18.50
N THR A 160 13.00 -1.94 -18.42
CA THR A 160 12.16 -2.38 -19.55
C THR A 160 11.14 -1.33 -19.98
N LYS A 161 10.77 -0.39 -19.09
CA LYS A 161 9.92 0.75 -19.42
C LYS A 161 10.24 1.99 -18.61
N GLY A 162 10.29 3.13 -19.29
CA GLY A 162 10.54 4.43 -18.67
C GLY A 162 11.96 4.55 -18.11
N TYR A 163 12.07 5.10 -16.92
CA TYR A 163 13.35 5.23 -16.23
C TYR A 163 13.77 3.91 -15.58
N LYS A 164 15.08 3.67 -15.52
CA LYS A 164 15.62 2.55 -14.76
C LYS A 164 15.81 2.97 -13.30
N GLY A 165 15.09 2.31 -12.38
CA GLY A 165 15.14 2.65 -10.97
C GLY A 165 14.61 4.05 -10.63
N LEU A 166 15.05 4.61 -9.52
CA LEU A 166 14.55 5.89 -8.99
C LEU A 166 15.60 7.02 -9.04
N GLU A 167 16.75 6.80 -9.64
CA GLU A 167 17.86 7.79 -9.68
C GLU A 167 17.46 9.11 -10.37
N PHE A 168 16.56 9.05 -11.36
CA PHE A 168 16.05 10.24 -12.06
C PHE A 168 15.32 11.21 -11.11
N LEU A 169 14.83 10.76 -9.95
CA LEU A 169 14.20 11.64 -8.97
C LEU A 169 15.16 12.71 -8.47
N SER A 170 16.47 12.43 -8.41
CA SER A 170 17.47 13.43 -8.02
C SER A 170 17.46 14.63 -8.95
N GLU A 171 17.32 14.41 -10.25
CA GLU A 171 17.23 15.52 -11.23
C GLU A 171 15.85 16.18 -11.19
N LEU A 172 14.78 15.38 -11.02
CA LEU A 172 13.43 15.92 -10.90
C LEU A 172 13.30 16.89 -9.73
N LEU A 173 13.88 16.54 -8.56
CA LEU A 173 13.87 17.37 -7.35
C LEU A 173 14.67 18.67 -7.50
N LYS A 174 15.67 18.72 -8.38
CA LYS A 174 16.43 19.96 -8.68
C LYS A 174 15.64 20.93 -9.54
N ILE A 175 14.85 20.43 -10.49
CA ILE A 175 14.19 21.24 -11.51
C ILE A 175 12.74 21.57 -11.20
N LYS A 176 12.09 20.81 -10.33
CA LYS A 176 10.69 21.01 -9.95
C LYS A 176 10.57 21.50 -8.52
N LYS A 177 9.74 22.53 -8.32
CA LYS A 177 9.33 22.91 -6.97
C LYS A 177 8.29 21.90 -6.50
N ILE A 178 8.63 21.14 -5.47
CA ILE A 178 7.77 20.14 -4.83
C ILE A 178 7.55 20.57 -3.38
N ASP A 179 6.28 20.65 -2.97
CA ASP A 179 5.90 21.12 -1.66
C ASP A 179 5.64 19.94 -0.70
N ARG A 180 5.36 18.74 -1.22
CA ARG A 180 5.16 17.50 -0.44
C ARG A 180 5.43 16.26 -1.28
N VAL A 181 5.90 15.21 -0.64
CA VAL A 181 6.08 13.89 -1.27
C VAL A 181 5.28 12.86 -0.50
N ILE A 182 4.57 12.00 -1.23
CA ILE A 182 3.85 10.84 -0.70
C ILE A 182 4.44 9.60 -1.35
N VAL A 183 4.85 8.64 -0.53
CA VAL A 183 5.47 7.40 -1.03
C VAL A 183 4.71 6.20 -0.52
N MET A 184 4.28 5.33 -1.43
CA MET A 184 3.68 4.04 -1.13
C MET A 184 4.35 2.94 -1.95
N GLY A 185 5.00 1.99 -1.29
CA GLY A 185 5.72 0.95 -2.02
C GLY A 185 6.53 0.04 -1.10
N PRO A 186 7.44 -0.75 -1.68
CA PRO A 186 8.42 -1.50 -0.91
C PRO A 186 9.21 -0.58 0.03
N ILE A 187 9.64 -1.12 1.17
CA ILE A 187 10.35 -0.32 2.19
C ILE A 187 11.62 0.32 1.61
N VAL A 188 12.33 -0.39 0.74
CA VAL A 188 13.52 0.14 0.07
C VAL A 188 13.16 1.38 -0.76
N THR A 189 12.06 1.36 -1.48
CA THR A 189 11.55 2.54 -2.23
C THR A 189 11.26 3.71 -1.30
N MET A 190 10.55 3.47 -0.19
CA MET A 190 10.22 4.50 0.80
C MET A 190 11.48 5.10 1.43
N LYS A 191 12.44 4.26 1.82
CA LYS A 191 13.75 4.68 2.34
C LYS A 191 14.49 5.56 1.32
N THR A 192 14.68 5.06 0.09
CA THR A 192 15.40 5.78 -0.97
C THR A 192 14.80 7.15 -1.24
N VAL A 193 13.47 7.24 -1.40
CA VAL A 193 12.80 8.53 -1.64
C VAL A 193 12.95 9.47 -0.45
N SER A 194 12.83 8.97 0.77
CA SER A 194 13.03 9.77 1.99
C SER A 194 14.46 10.33 2.09
N GLU A 195 15.45 9.54 1.73
CA GLU A 195 16.85 9.97 1.68
C GLU A 195 17.10 11.02 0.59
N LEU A 196 16.49 10.86 -0.59
CA LEU A 196 16.61 11.81 -1.70
C LEU A 196 15.96 13.17 -1.40
N THR A 197 14.87 13.19 -0.65
CA THR A 197 14.12 14.42 -0.34
C THR A 197 14.64 15.16 0.89
N ARG A 198 15.35 14.46 1.78
CA ARG A 198 15.91 15.01 3.03
C ARG A 198 16.79 16.25 2.83
N PRO A 199 17.75 16.28 1.87
CA PRO A 199 18.61 17.46 1.66
C PRO A 199 17.84 18.71 1.24
N TYR A 200 16.65 18.54 0.68
CA TYR A 200 15.78 19.63 0.24
C TYR A 200 14.78 20.07 1.31
N GLY A 201 14.72 19.36 2.44
CA GLY A 201 13.75 19.62 3.51
C GLY A 201 12.29 19.47 3.07
N ILE A 202 12.03 18.67 2.01
CA ILE A 202 10.67 18.48 1.49
C ILE A 202 9.93 17.48 2.38
N PRO A 203 8.78 17.87 3.00
CA PRO A 203 7.99 16.95 3.80
C PRO A 203 7.65 15.67 3.02
N THR A 204 8.11 14.52 3.50
CA THR A 204 7.99 13.24 2.83
C THR A 204 7.23 12.27 3.70
N ILE A 205 6.04 11.86 3.25
CA ILE A 205 5.17 10.93 3.96
C ILE A 205 5.29 9.55 3.34
N VAL A 206 5.50 8.55 4.18
CA VAL A 206 5.55 7.14 3.81
C VAL A 206 4.40 6.39 4.46
N ASN A 207 3.75 5.50 3.70
CA ASN A 207 2.66 4.65 4.21
C ASN A 207 3.22 3.29 4.60
N LEU A 208 3.36 3.05 5.90
CA LEU A 208 3.98 1.85 6.45
C LEU A 208 2.94 0.76 6.71
N ILE A 209 3.17 -0.42 6.14
CA ILE A 209 2.39 -1.63 6.41
C ILE A 209 3.32 -2.71 6.98
N PRO A 210 3.73 -2.60 8.26
CA PRO A 210 4.47 -3.65 8.94
C PRO A 210 3.57 -4.86 9.22
N ILE A 211 4.14 -5.89 9.86
CA ILE A 211 3.35 -7.03 10.35
C ILE A 211 2.27 -6.49 11.31
N MET A 212 1.01 -6.81 11.03
CA MET A 212 -0.13 -6.43 11.85
C MET A 212 -0.99 -7.65 12.16
N VAL A 213 -1.47 -7.74 13.40
CA VAL A 213 -2.33 -8.85 13.86
C VAL A 213 -3.72 -8.37 14.27
N ASP A 214 -3.80 -7.46 15.25
CA ASP A 214 -5.10 -6.95 15.73
C ASP A 214 -5.56 -5.67 15.00
N GLY A 215 -4.63 -4.82 14.58
CA GLY A 215 -4.93 -3.56 13.92
C GLY A 215 -5.46 -2.45 14.84
N MET A 216 -5.51 -2.67 16.15
CA MET A 216 -6.14 -1.77 17.14
C MET A 216 -5.16 -1.27 18.21
N GLY A 217 -3.87 -1.54 18.09
CA GLY A 217 -2.83 -1.06 18.99
C GLY A 217 -2.64 -1.88 20.26
N MET A 218 -3.19 -3.09 20.36
CA MET A 218 -3.10 -3.92 21.56
C MET A 218 -1.91 -4.88 21.54
N CYS A 219 -1.64 -5.54 20.41
CA CYS A 219 -0.62 -6.61 20.33
C CYS A 219 0.80 -6.09 20.17
N GLY A 220 1.01 -4.85 19.74
CA GLY A 220 2.32 -4.25 19.52
C GLY A 220 3.13 -4.85 18.33
N ALA A 221 2.53 -5.73 17.51
CA ALA A 221 3.21 -6.35 16.38
C ALA A 221 3.68 -5.32 15.35
N CYS A 222 2.89 -4.27 15.13
CA CYS A 222 3.12 -3.21 14.15
C CYS A 222 3.96 -2.03 14.64
N ARG A 223 4.72 -2.21 15.74
CA ARG A 223 5.56 -1.13 16.25
C ARG A 223 6.65 -0.74 15.26
N VAL A 224 6.88 0.55 15.15
CA VAL A 224 7.90 1.19 14.33
C VAL A 224 8.57 2.30 15.14
N THR A 225 9.85 2.53 14.96
CA THR A 225 10.53 3.68 15.56
C THR A 225 10.47 4.86 14.59
N VAL A 226 9.94 6.00 15.08
CA VAL A 226 9.81 7.26 14.34
C VAL A 226 10.39 8.37 15.21
N GLY A 227 11.53 8.92 14.81
CA GLY A 227 12.34 9.80 15.68
C GLY A 227 12.75 9.04 16.94
N ASP A 228 12.48 9.63 18.12
CA ASP A 228 12.82 9.05 19.43
C ASP A 228 11.67 8.21 20.03
N ARG A 229 10.64 7.89 19.24
CA ARG A 229 9.42 7.25 19.76
C ARG A 229 9.13 5.93 19.10
N THR A 230 8.74 4.95 19.90
CA THR A 230 8.06 3.76 19.41
C THR A 230 6.59 4.09 19.17
N MET A 231 6.11 3.89 17.93
CA MET A 231 4.75 4.12 17.51
C MET A 231 4.13 2.83 16.96
N PHE A 232 2.81 2.75 16.92
CA PHE A 232 2.08 1.61 16.37
C PHE A 232 1.44 1.99 15.05
N ALA A 233 1.93 1.43 13.95
CA ALA A 233 1.47 1.81 12.61
C ALA A 233 -0.04 1.66 12.42
N CYS A 234 -0.68 0.73 13.13
CA CYS A 234 -2.13 0.51 13.03
C CYS A 234 -2.99 1.60 13.68
N VAL A 235 -2.47 2.37 14.65
CA VAL A 235 -3.24 3.41 15.37
C VAL A 235 -2.60 4.79 15.28
N ASP A 236 -1.27 4.89 15.16
CA ASP A 236 -0.55 6.15 15.03
C ASP A 236 -0.35 6.56 13.58
N GLY A 237 -0.27 5.57 12.66
CA GLY A 237 -0.13 5.68 11.23
C GLY A 237 -1.39 5.27 10.47
N PRO A 238 -1.23 4.71 9.27
CA PRO A 238 0.00 4.18 8.66
C PRO A 238 0.93 5.22 8.02
N ASP A 239 0.50 6.47 7.89
CA ASP A 239 1.30 7.56 7.33
C ASP A 239 2.24 8.15 8.37
N PHE A 240 3.53 8.20 8.05
CA PHE A 240 4.59 8.74 8.91
C PHE A 240 5.54 9.65 8.14
N ASP A 241 6.23 10.53 8.87
CA ASP A 241 7.34 11.30 8.32
C ASP A 241 8.50 10.37 7.97
N GLY A 242 8.73 10.17 6.68
CA GLY A 242 9.78 9.29 6.16
C GLY A 242 11.20 9.71 6.56
N HIS A 243 11.39 10.98 6.92
CA HIS A 243 12.68 11.46 7.42
C HIS A 243 12.98 11.02 8.86
N GLN A 244 11.97 10.55 9.59
CA GLN A 244 12.11 10.13 10.99
C GLN A 244 11.97 8.62 11.20
N VAL A 245 11.53 7.86 10.18
CA VAL A 245 11.38 6.40 10.28
C VAL A 245 12.73 5.71 10.34
N ASP A 246 12.91 4.81 11.32
CA ASP A 246 14.01 3.84 11.34
C ASP A 246 13.69 2.68 10.38
N PHE A 247 14.12 2.83 9.13
CA PHE A 247 13.91 1.83 8.10
C PHE A 247 14.74 0.56 8.33
N GLU A 248 15.89 0.64 9.01
CA GLU A 248 16.73 -0.54 9.28
C GLU A 248 16.04 -1.46 10.30
N GLU A 249 15.55 -0.89 11.41
CA GLU A 249 14.75 -1.65 12.37
C GLU A 249 13.52 -2.26 11.69
N LEU A 250 12.79 -1.47 10.90
CA LEU A 250 11.58 -1.93 10.22
C LEU A 250 11.87 -3.10 9.27
N MET A 251 12.95 -3.02 8.47
CA MET A 251 13.37 -4.11 7.58
C MET A 251 13.76 -5.37 8.35
N ALA A 252 14.46 -5.23 9.47
CA ALA A 252 14.83 -6.36 10.34
C ALA A 252 13.58 -7.03 10.91
N ARG A 253 12.60 -6.23 11.38
CA ARG A 253 11.34 -6.74 11.93
C ARG A 253 10.49 -7.49 10.91
N LEU A 254 10.43 -7.05 9.67
CA LEU A 254 9.68 -7.73 8.60
C LEU A 254 10.24 -9.11 8.26
N LYS A 255 11.52 -9.35 8.55
CA LYS A 255 12.15 -10.66 8.32
C LYS A 255 11.93 -11.64 9.47
N MET A 256 11.33 -11.21 10.58
CA MET A 256 11.22 -11.97 11.83
C MET A 256 10.57 -13.36 11.66
N PHE A 257 9.56 -13.47 10.80
CA PHE A 257 8.81 -14.71 10.57
C PHE A 257 9.10 -15.36 9.22
N THR A 258 10.13 -14.91 8.49
CA THR A 258 10.47 -15.47 7.16
C THR A 258 10.65 -17.00 7.15
N PRO A 259 11.28 -17.65 8.15
CA PRO A 259 11.36 -19.11 8.16
C PRO A 259 10.00 -19.79 8.29
N GLN A 260 9.12 -19.29 9.16
CA GLN A 260 7.77 -19.81 9.39
C GLN A 260 6.88 -19.61 8.16
N GLU A 261 6.97 -18.45 7.54
CA GLU A 261 6.24 -18.13 6.30
C GLU A 261 6.62 -19.09 5.15
N LYS A 262 7.91 -19.40 5.00
CA LYS A 262 8.40 -20.37 4.02
C LYS A 262 7.84 -21.76 4.27
N ILE A 263 7.83 -22.20 5.52
CA ILE A 263 7.28 -23.52 5.91
C ILE A 263 5.77 -23.57 5.60
N ALA A 264 5.01 -22.55 6.02
CA ALA A 264 3.58 -22.44 5.77
C ALA A 264 3.25 -22.44 4.27
N PHE A 265 4.08 -21.77 3.48
CA PHE A 265 3.93 -21.70 2.04
C PHE A 265 4.13 -23.07 1.37
N VAL A 266 5.24 -23.75 1.68
CA VAL A 266 5.54 -25.09 1.13
C VAL A 266 4.48 -26.10 1.54
N PHE A 267 4.01 -26.06 2.78
CA PHE A 267 2.97 -26.94 3.28
C PHE A 267 1.64 -26.71 2.54
N HIS A 268 1.28 -25.47 2.28
CA HIS A 268 0.09 -25.11 1.52
C HIS A 268 0.15 -25.63 0.06
N GLU A 269 1.31 -25.47 -0.62
CA GLU A 269 1.50 -25.97 -1.99
C GLU A 269 1.43 -27.52 -2.06
N ALA A 270 1.85 -28.21 -1.01
CA ALA A 270 1.74 -29.67 -0.91
C ALA A 270 0.32 -30.19 -0.62
N GLY A 271 -0.70 -29.31 -0.58
CA GLY A 271 -2.10 -29.68 -0.30
C GLY A 271 -2.38 -29.94 1.19
N GLY A 272 -1.47 -29.54 2.07
CA GLY A 272 -1.65 -29.67 3.51
C GLY A 272 -2.64 -28.62 4.06
N ARG A 273 -3.54 -29.05 4.96
CA ARG A 273 -4.31 -28.13 5.80
C ARG A 273 -3.50 -27.83 7.05
N SER A 274 -3.28 -26.58 7.37
CA SER A 274 -2.73 -26.20 8.68
C SER A 274 -3.78 -26.48 9.76
N HIS A 275 -3.45 -27.34 10.69
CA HIS A 275 -4.20 -27.51 11.94
C HIS A 275 -3.81 -26.43 12.92
#